data_61d216dd06966bd5d30a94d1937c36f5
#
_entry.id   61d216dd06966bd5d30a94d1937c36f5
#
_cell.length_a   1.000
_cell.length_b   1.000
_cell.length_c   1.000
_cell.angle_alpha   90.00
_cell.angle_beta   90.00
_cell.angle_gamma   90.00
#
_symmetry.space_group_name_H-M   'P 1'
#
loop_
_entity.id
_entity.type
_entity.pdbx_description
1 polymer ?
#
loop_
_entity_poly.entity_id
_entity_poly.type
_entity_poly.pdbx_seq_one_letter_code
_entity_poly.pdbx_strand_id
1 'polypeptide(L)'
;MANADTIAAIATPSGAGGIGIVRVSGPRTRAIAQALTGKIARTRKVYFCPFRDGDEAILDRGLALFFPAPASFTGEDVLELHAHGSPVVLNWLLRRVCELGARRARPGEFSERAFLNGKLDLAQAEAVADLIAAGSEAAARAALRSLEGDFSESVRALFEALTHLRAWLEAALDFPEEDFAHEEQDFLSAPQLADGLARLNAQLAELLAATRRGVRLRDGLHVVIVGRPNVGKSSLLNALAHSERAIVTEIAGTTRDVLRETVNLDGIVLTLADTAGLRESRDVVEAEGMRRAHAELGRADVAILVTDSAHEQTDSILLGSAPPGAARILVHNKIDRSGESAHRILNKSGEIHIWLSARTGAGLDLLREELKRLAGHGEATQGAFSARARHVQALQDVAAHLRAAQEHLQQRTGELAAEELRQAQQVLGEITGRFSSDDLLGRIFSTFCIGK
;
A
#
# COMPACT_ATOMS: atom_id res chain seq x y z
N MET A 1 22.07 -2.70 -16.73
CA MET A 1 22.77 -3.88 -17.29
C MET A 1 21.79 -5.03 -17.29
N ALA A 2 21.55 -5.72 -18.42
CA ALA A 2 20.68 -6.89 -18.45
C ALA A 2 21.22 -7.93 -17.47
N ASN A 3 20.39 -8.44 -16.55
CA ASN A 3 20.76 -9.50 -15.64
C ASN A 3 21.19 -10.72 -16.46
N ALA A 4 22.46 -11.11 -16.33
CA ALA A 4 23.04 -12.21 -17.10
C ALA A 4 22.57 -13.61 -16.65
N ASP A 5 21.77 -13.69 -15.58
CA ASP A 5 21.30 -14.92 -14.96
C ASP A 5 19.82 -15.21 -15.20
N THR A 6 19.45 -16.46 -15.05
CA THR A 6 18.06 -16.94 -15.18
C THR A 6 17.53 -17.28 -13.79
N ILE A 7 16.33 -16.80 -13.49
CA ILE A 7 15.66 -17.03 -12.22
C ILE A 7 14.45 -17.93 -12.37
N ALA A 8 14.10 -18.63 -11.29
CA ALA A 8 12.92 -19.48 -11.24
C ALA A 8 12.27 -19.46 -9.86
N ALA A 9 10.94 -19.56 -9.83
CA ALA A 9 10.16 -19.69 -8.60
C ALA A 9 8.83 -20.39 -8.84
N ILE A 10 8.24 -20.91 -7.75
CA ILE A 10 6.82 -21.27 -7.71
C ILE A 10 6.03 -19.97 -7.63
N ALA A 11 5.16 -19.73 -8.62
CA ALA A 11 4.39 -18.48 -8.77
C ALA A 11 2.98 -18.56 -8.21
N THR A 12 2.52 -19.73 -7.77
CA THR A 12 1.22 -19.93 -7.11
C THR A 12 1.39 -19.94 -5.58
N PRO A 13 0.31 -19.62 -4.82
CA PRO A 13 0.35 -19.67 -3.36
C PRO A 13 0.84 -21.02 -2.83
N SER A 14 1.39 -21.02 -1.61
CA SER A 14 1.80 -22.25 -0.91
C SER A 14 0.56 -23.09 -0.52
N GLY A 15 0.72 -24.41 -0.53
CA GLY A 15 -0.34 -25.37 -0.20
C GLY A 15 -0.65 -26.30 -1.35
N ALA A 16 -1.56 -27.25 -1.12
CA ALA A 16 -2.03 -28.18 -2.13
C ALA A 16 -3.19 -27.56 -2.93
N GLY A 17 -3.12 -27.66 -4.26
CA GLY A 17 -4.14 -27.14 -5.17
C GLY A 17 -4.26 -27.99 -6.42
N GLY A 18 -5.29 -27.74 -7.26
CA GLY A 18 -5.43 -28.43 -8.54
C GLY A 18 -4.32 -28.08 -9.54
N ILE A 19 -3.85 -26.85 -9.52
CA ILE A 19 -2.82 -26.32 -10.44
C ILE A 19 -1.76 -25.57 -9.62
N GLY A 20 -0.49 -25.78 -10.01
CA GLY A 20 0.65 -24.99 -9.53
C GLY A 20 1.52 -24.57 -10.70
N ILE A 21 2.17 -23.41 -10.59
CA ILE A 21 2.95 -22.80 -11.65
C ILE A 21 4.39 -22.61 -11.20
N VAL A 22 5.34 -23.11 -11.96
CA VAL A 22 6.75 -22.75 -11.87
C VAL A 22 7.06 -21.78 -13.00
N ARG A 23 7.54 -20.57 -12.65
CA ARG A 23 7.91 -19.51 -13.58
C ARG A 23 9.43 -19.40 -13.68
N VAL A 24 9.93 -19.21 -14.90
CA VAL A 24 11.34 -19.03 -15.23
C VAL A 24 11.49 -17.76 -16.04
N SER A 25 12.50 -16.92 -15.77
CA SER A 25 12.79 -15.71 -16.54
C SER A 25 14.30 -15.54 -16.73
N GLY A 26 14.71 -15.17 -17.94
CA GLY A 26 16.11 -14.87 -18.25
C GLY A 26 16.66 -15.61 -19.49
N PRO A 27 17.95 -15.46 -19.80
CA PRO A 27 18.54 -15.87 -21.07
C PRO A 27 18.55 -17.40 -21.31
N ARG A 28 18.54 -18.22 -20.25
CA ARG A 28 18.52 -19.69 -20.39
C ARG A 28 17.12 -20.29 -20.52
N THR A 29 16.07 -19.49 -20.42
CA THR A 29 14.67 -19.96 -20.39
C THR A 29 14.31 -20.85 -21.57
N ARG A 30 14.77 -20.53 -22.78
CA ARG A 30 14.50 -21.34 -23.98
C ARG A 30 15.18 -22.71 -23.92
N ALA A 31 16.44 -22.77 -23.49
CA ALA A 31 17.16 -24.01 -23.32
C ALA A 31 16.54 -24.91 -22.24
N ILE A 32 16.11 -24.31 -21.13
CA ILE A 32 15.41 -24.99 -20.05
C ILE A 32 14.08 -25.58 -20.55
N ALA A 33 13.31 -24.81 -21.32
CA ALA A 33 12.05 -25.28 -21.91
C ALA A 33 12.28 -26.52 -22.79
N GLN A 34 13.31 -26.50 -23.63
CA GLN A 34 13.64 -27.62 -24.53
C GLN A 34 14.07 -28.85 -23.74
N ALA A 35 14.92 -28.69 -22.73
CA ALA A 35 15.42 -29.81 -21.93
C ALA A 35 14.31 -30.50 -21.11
N LEU A 36 13.36 -29.69 -20.56
CA LEU A 36 12.26 -30.21 -19.76
C LEU A 36 11.15 -30.87 -20.57
N THR A 37 10.84 -30.32 -21.76
CA THR A 37 9.63 -30.70 -22.50
C THR A 37 9.92 -31.48 -23.77
N GLY A 38 11.20 -31.57 -24.19
CA GLY A 38 11.62 -32.14 -25.48
C GLY A 38 11.13 -31.34 -26.70
N LYS A 39 10.58 -30.13 -26.49
CA LYS A 39 10.01 -29.31 -27.56
C LYS A 39 10.66 -27.94 -27.62
N ILE A 40 10.92 -27.44 -28.83
CA ILE A 40 11.32 -26.05 -29.01
C ILE A 40 10.12 -25.17 -28.72
N ALA A 41 10.23 -24.32 -27.71
CA ALA A 41 9.19 -23.39 -27.31
C ALA A 41 8.88 -22.40 -28.47
N ARG A 42 7.68 -22.51 -29.04
CA ARG A 42 7.17 -21.53 -30.03
C ARG A 42 6.37 -20.46 -29.30
N THR A 43 6.49 -19.26 -29.77
CA THR A 43 5.82 -18.06 -29.25
C THR A 43 4.33 -18.27 -29.13
N ARG A 44 3.78 -17.99 -27.94
CA ARG A 44 2.34 -17.97 -27.63
C ARG A 44 1.58 -19.27 -27.98
N LYS A 45 2.28 -20.40 -28.03
CA LYS A 45 1.66 -21.72 -28.12
C LYS A 45 1.64 -22.38 -26.76
N VAL A 46 0.50 -22.96 -26.41
CA VAL A 46 0.34 -23.82 -25.23
C VAL A 46 0.64 -25.26 -25.63
N TYR A 47 1.49 -25.92 -24.87
CA TYR A 47 1.85 -27.33 -25.11
C TYR A 47 1.44 -28.16 -23.91
N PHE A 48 0.57 -29.11 -24.10
CA PHE A 48 0.42 -30.20 -23.13
C PHE A 48 1.56 -31.20 -23.38
N CYS A 49 2.39 -31.43 -22.37
CA CYS A 49 3.60 -32.26 -22.50
C CYS A 49 4.04 -32.82 -21.14
N PRO A 50 4.84 -33.92 -21.16
CA PRO A 50 5.53 -34.38 -19.96
C PRO A 50 6.65 -33.39 -19.62
N PHE A 51 6.86 -33.18 -18.32
CA PHE A 51 8.04 -32.53 -17.75
C PHE A 51 8.99 -33.62 -17.28
N ARG A 52 10.26 -33.58 -17.74
CA ARG A 52 11.23 -34.65 -17.55
C ARG A 52 12.38 -34.26 -16.63
N ASP A 53 12.87 -35.21 -15.88
CA ASP A 53 14.11 -35.07 -15.12
C ASP A 53 15.38 -35.36 -15.96
N GLY A 54 16.55 -35.51 -15.30
CA GLY A 54 17.83 -35.81 -15.94
C GLY A 54 17.91 -37.20 -16.58
N ASP A 55 17.13 -38.15 -16.06
CA ASP A 55 17.10 -39.57 -16.48
C ASP A 55 15.89 -39.84 -17.39
N GLU A 56 15.31 -38.82 -18.00
CA GLU A 56 14.12 -38.90 -18.86
C GLU A 56 12.84 -39.36 -18.13
N ALA A 57 12.87 -39.58 -16.82
CA ALA A 57 11.69 -39.92 -16.05
C ALA A 57 10.69 -38.73 -16.01
N ILE A 58 9.43 -39.05 -16.03
CA ILE A 58 8.38 -38.02 -16.03
C ILE A 58 8.16 -37.53 -14.59
N LEU A 59 8.42 -36.26 -14.34
CA LEU A 59 8.12 -35.58 -13.09
C LEU A 59 6.63 -35.26 -12.97
N ASP A 60 6.03 -34.76 -14.06
CA ASP A 60 4.59 -34.48 -14.17
C ASP A 60 4.21 -34.28 -15.64
N ARG A 61 2.88 -34.13 -15.88
CA ARG A 61 2.30 -33.77 -17.18
C ARG A 61 1.46 -32.52 -17.03
N GLY A 62 1.68 -31.51 -17.88
CA GLY A 62 1.01 -30.24 -17.75
C GLY A 62 1.17 -29.34 -18.97
N LEU A 63 0.90 -28.05 -18.78
CA LEU A 63 0.99 -27.07 -19.84
C LEU A 63 2.31 -26.28 -19.73
N ALA A 64 2.99 -26.11 -20.85
CA ALA A 64 4.14 -25.23 -20.97
C ALA A 64 3.77 -24.03 -21.85
N LEU A 65 4.01 -22.82 -21.37
CA LEU A 65 3.78 -21.56 -22.05
C LEU A 65 5.09 -20.78 -22.13
N PHE A 66 5.40 -20.27 -23.31
CA PHE A 66 6.60 -19.48 -23.54
C PHE A 66 6.26 -18.07 -24.05
N PHE A 67 6.78 -17.08 -23.37
CA PHE A 67 6.64 -15.66 -23.68
C PHE A 67 8.02 -15.08 -24.05
N PRO A 68 8.27 -14.79 -25.33
CA PRO A 68 9.56 -14.23 -25.74
C PRO A 68 9.72 -12.78 -25.33
N ALA A 69 10.95 -12.38 -25.08
CA ALA A 69 11.33 -10.97 -24.95
C ALA A 69 10.99 -10.19 -26.21
N PRO A 70 10.59 -8.90 -26.11
CA PRO A 70 10.25 -8.16 -24.90
C PRO A 70 8.78 -8.32 -24.49
N ALA A 71 8.00 -9.19 -25.14
CA ALA A 71 6.55 -9.35 -24.98
C ALA A 71 6.19 -10.32 -23.84
N SER A 72 6.82 -10.14 -22.68
CA SER A 72 6.64 -10.90 -21.44
C SER A 72 6.44 -9.96 -20.25
N PHE A 73 6.16 -10.52 -19.07
CA PHE A 73 6.00 -9.75 -17.83
C PHE A 73 7.30 -9.03 -17.43
N THR A 74 8.42 -9.76 -17.44
CA THR A 74 9.73 -9.21 -17.05
C THR A 74 10.45 -8.45 -18.17
N GLY A 75 9.95 -8.54 -19.42
CA GLY A 75 10.67 -8.07 -20.60
C GLY A 75 11.76 -9.02 -21.10
N GLU A 76 12.04 -10.12 -20.37
CA GLU A 76 12.96 -11.22 -20.76
C GLU A 76 12.19 -12.39 -21.38
N ASP A 77 12.89 -13.42 -21.85
CA ASP A 77 12.22 -14.70 -22.17
C ASP A 77 11.63 -15.30 -20.88
N VAL A 78 10.35 -15.64 -20.88
CA VAL A 78 9.64 -16.22 -19.74
C VAL A 78 9.03 -17.55 -20.12
N LEU A 79 9.17 -18.55 -19.24
CA LEU A 79 8.50 -19.85 -19.33
C LEU A 79 7.61 -20.05 -18.10
N GLU A 80 6.39 -20.49 -18.32
CA GLU A 80 5.50 -20.98 -17.27
C GLU A 80 5.22 -22.46 -17.49
N LEU A 81 5.41 -23.24 -16.42
CA LEU A 81 5.12 -24.67 -16.34
C LEU A 81 3.94 -24.85 -15.39
N HIS A 82 2.75 -25.09 -15.97
CA HIS A 82 1.54 -25.37 -15.22
C HIS A 82 1.47 -26.86 -14.95
N ALA A 83 1.68 -27.24 -13.72
CA ALA A 83 1.73 -28.61 -13.22
C ALA A 83 0.59 -28.88 -12.24
N HIS A 84 0.47 -30.10 -11.71
CA HIS A 84 -0.39 -30.35 -10.56
C HIS A 84 0.13 -29.58 -9.34
N GLY A 85 -0.77 -28.97 -8.58
CA GLY A 85 -0.46 -28.07 -7.47
C GLY A 85 0.00 -28.78 -6.19
N SER A 86 0.69 -29.90 -6.31
CA SER A 86 1.35 -30.56 -5.18
C SER A 86 2.64 -29.84 -4.83
N PRO A 87 2.88 -29.42 -3.58
CA PRO A 87 4.14 -28.81 -3.16
C PRO A 87 5.35 -29.69 -3.47
N VAL A 88 5.21 -31.01 -3.44
CA VAL A 88 6.27 -31.96 -3.77
C VAL A 88 6.63 -31.89 -5.27
N VAL A 89 5.62 -31.95 -6.14
CA VAL A 89 5.79 -31.88 -7.59
C VAL A 89 6.41 -30.55 -8.01
N LEU A 90 5.88 -29.45 -7.48
CA LEU A 90 6.40 -28.12 -7.79
C LEU A 90 7.86 -27.92 -7.35
N ASN A 91 8.22 -28.47 -6.18
CA ASN A 91 9.61 -28.44 -5.73
C ASN A 91 10.53 -29.33 -6.57
N TRP A 92 10.05 -30.47 -7.09
CA TRP A 92 10.82 -31.29 -8.04
C TRP A 92 11.08 -30.53 -9.34
N LEU A 93 10.03 -29.89 -9.90
CA LEU A 93 10.17 -29.08 -11.11
C LEU A 93 11.12 -27.88 -10.89
N LEU A 94 10.97 -27.17 -9.79
CA LEU A 94 11.83 -26.02 -9.47
C LEU A 94 13.30 -26.47 -9.31
N ARG A 95 13.56 -27.59 -8.62
CA ARG A 95 14.90 -28.15 -8.49
C ARG A 95 15.48 -28.50 -9.87
N ARG A 96 14.69 -29.17 -10.73
CA ARG A 96 15.14 -29.54 -12.08
C ARG A 96 15.46 -28.31 -12.93
N VAL A 97 14.65 -27.27 -12.85
CA VAL A 97 14.91 -25.97 -13.51
C VAL A 97 16.22 -25.35 -13.02
N CYS A 98 16.52 -25.45 -11.72
CA CYS A 98 17.77 -24.96 -11.16
C CYS A 98 18.99 -25.79 -11.62
N GLU A 99 18.87 -27.11 -11.72
CA GLU A 99 19.91 -27.99 -12.29
C GLU A 99 20.24 -27.63 -13.75
N LEU A 100 19.24 -27.15 -14.50
CA LEU A 100 19.40 -26.69 -15.88
C LEU A 100 20.00 -25.27 -15.98
N GLY A 101 20.34 -24.65 -14.84
CA GLY A 101 21.11 -23.42 -14.74
C GLY A 101 20.32 -22.16 -14.47
N ALA A 102 19.10 -22.29 -13.96
CA ALA A 102 18.44 -21.19 -13.25
C ALA A 102 18.89 -21.18 -11.78
N ARG A 103 18.76 -20.02 -11.12
CA ARG A 103 18.76 -19.94 -9.66
C ARG A 103 17.36 -19.64 -9.12
N ARG A 104 17.17 -19.87 -7.83
CA ARG A 104 15.92 -19.41 -7.18
C ARG A 104 15.85 -17.91 -7.18
N ALA A 105 14.66 -17.40 -7.49
CA ALA A 105 14.36 -15.97 -7.43
C ALA A 105 14.31 -15.47 -5.98
N ARG A 106 14.75 -14.23 -5.76
CA ARG A 106 14.54 -13.47 -4.54
C ARG A 106 13.07 -13.02 -4.45
N PRO A 107 12.57 -12.62 -3.26
CA PRO A 107 11.28 -11.95 -3.15
C PRO A 107 11.18 -10.77 -4.12
N GLY A 108 10.05 -10.64 -4.85
CA GLY A 108 9.79 -9.56 -5.78
C GLY A 108 10.65 -9.48 -7.05
N GLU A 109 11.57 -10.42 -7.28
CA GLU A 109 12.59 -10.29 -8.33
C GLU A 109 12.01 -10.27 -9.76
N PHE A 110 10.89 -10.91 -10.03
CA PHE A 110 10.23 -10.80 -11.33
C PHE A 110 9.68 -9.38 -11.57
N SER A 111 9.08 -8.76 -10.56
CA SER A 111 8.60 -7.37 -10.63
C SER A 111 9.76 -6.37 -10.69
N GLU A 112 10.85 -6.62 -9.96
CA GLU A 112 12.10 -5.84 -10.05
C GLU A 112 12.65 -5.84 -11.48
N ARG A 113 12.72 -7.02 -12.14
CA ARG A 113 13.15 -7.11 -13.54
C ARG A 113 12.19 -6.43 -14.50
N ALA A 114 10.88 -6.53 -14.25
CA ALA A 114 9.89 -5.80 -15.04
C ALA A 114 10.11 -4.28 -14.94
N PHE A 115 10.39 -3.75 -13.75
CA PHE A 115 10.73 -2.35 -13.53
C PHE A 115 12.05 -1.98 -14.24
N LEU A 116 13.13 -2.72 -14.03
CA LEU A 116 14.45 -2.46 -14.64
C LEU A 116 14.42 -2.51 -16.16
N ASN A 117 13.55 -3.35 -16.74
CA ASN A 117 13.34 -3.47 -18.18
C ASN A 117 12.27 -2.49 -18.73
N GLY A 118 11.81 -1.54 -17.93
CA GLY A 118 10.86 -0.50 -18.34
C GLY A 118 9.47 -1.02 -18.71
N LYS A 119 9.06 -2.19 -18.19
CA LYS A 119 7.72 -2.76 -18.38
C LYS A 119 6.70 -2.14 -17.44
N LEU A 120 7.15 -1.77 -16.25
CA LEU A 120 6.39 -1.12 -15.19
C LEU A 120 7.24 -0.01 -14.61
N ASP A 121 6.64 1.05 -14.10
CA ASP A 121 7.30 1.94 -13.17
C ASP A 121 7.22 1.39 -11.73
N LEU A 122 7.85 2.09 -10.77
CA LEU A 122 7.93 1.59 -9.40
C LEU A 122 6.56 1.57 -8.72
N ALA A 123 5.70 2.57 -8.96
CA ALA A 123 4.35 2.61 -8.40
C ALA A 123 3.45 1.51 -8.99
N GLN A 124 3.58 1.21 -10.29
CA GLN A 124 2.89 0.10 -10.94
C GLN A 124 3.39 -1.25 -10.42
N ALA A 125 4.71 -1.42 -10.20
CA ALA A 125 5.25 -2.65 -9.61
C ALA A 125 4.71 -2.88 -8.19
N GLU A 126 4.61 -1.83 -7.37
CA GLU A 126 3.97 -1.90 -6.05
C GLU A 126 2.48 -2.25 -6.14
N ALA A 127 1.77 -1.72 -7.14
CA ALA A 127 0.35 -2.00 -7.36
C ALA A 127 0.07 -3.48 -7.68
N VAL A 128 1.02 -4.20 -8.31
CA VAL A 128 0.92 -5.68 -8.47
C VAL A 128 0.83 -6.37 -7.12
N ALA A 129 1.68 -5.99 -6.16
CA ALA A 129 1.65 -6.58 -4.82
C ALA A 129 0.37 -6.19 -4.06
N ASP A 130 -0.08 -4.94 -4.21
CA ASP A 130 -1.29 -4.43 -3.57
C ASP A 130 -2.55 -5.13 -4.10
N LEU A 131 -2.62 -5.39 -5.42
CA LEU A 131 -3.72 -6.12 -6.04
C LEU A 131 -3.84 -7.56 -5.51
N ILE A 132 -2.71 -8.21 -5.30
CA ILE A 132 -2.67 -9.59 -4.76
C ILE A 132 -3.05 -9.63 -3.28
N ALA A 133 -2.64 -8.63 -2.51
CA ALA A 133 -2.93 -8.52 -1.09
C ALA A 133 -4.30 -7.88 -0.80
N ALA A 134 -5.05 -7.45 -1.83
CA ALA A 134 -6.30 -6.73 -1.65
C ALA A 134 -7.33 -7.55 -0.85
N GLY A 135 -7.71 -7.04 0.30
CA GLY A 135 -8.72 -7.65 1.18
C GLY A 135 -10.16 -7.22 0.86
N SER A 136 -10.37 -6.33 -0.11
CA SER A 136 -11.69 -5.84 -0.51
C SER A 136 -11.76 -5.55 -2.01
N GLU A 137 -12.99 -5.53 -2.55
CA GLU A 137 -13.22 -5.17 -3.96
C GLU A 137 -12.75 -3.73 -4.25
N ALA A 138 -12.98 -2.80 -3.35
CA ALA A 138 -12.55 -1.42 -3.48
C ALA A 138 -11.01 -1.30 -3.54
N ALA A 139 -10.30 -2.03 -2.66
CA ALA A 139 -8.84 -2.10 -2.67
C ALA A 139 -8.31 -2.73 -3.97
N ALA A 140 -8.93 -3.83 -4.43
CA ALA A 140 -8.54 -4.48 -5.68
C ALA A 140 -8.74 -3.56 -6.90
N ARG A 141 -9.86 -2.85 -6.98
CA ARG A 141 -10.12 -1.87 -8.05
C ARG A 141 -9.14 -0.70 -8.02
N ALA A 142 -8.82 -0.19 -6.82
CA ALA A 142 -7.85 0.88 -6.65
C ALA A 142 -6.43 0.44 -7.07
N ALA A 143 -6.03 -0.79 -6.69
CA ALA A 143 -4.74 -1.36 -7.08
C ALA A 143 -4.67 -1.61 -8.60
N LEU A 144 -5.76 -2.08 -9.23
CA LEU A 144 -5.81 -2.25 -10.67
C LEU A 144 -5.60 -0.91 -11.40
N ARG A 145 -6.25 0.16 -10.97
CA ARG A 145 -6.06 1.50 -11.55
C ARG A 145 -4.64 2.02 -11.40
N SER A 146 -4.01 1.79 -10.22
CA SER A 146 -2.58 2.12 -10.05
C SER A 146 -1.70 1.31 -11.00
N LEU A 147 -2.03 0.03 -11.23
CA LEU A 147 -1.32 -0.83 -12.18
C LEU A 147 -1.52 -0.35 -13.63
N GLU A 148 -2.71 0.14 -13.99
CA GLU A 148 -3.01 0.76 -15.28
C GLU A 148 -2.32 2.11 -15.48
N GLY A 149 -1.82 2.73 -14.41
CA GLY A 149 -0.96 3.92 -14.45
C GLY A 149 -1.61 5.22 -14.00
N ASP A 150 -2.85 5.24 -13.51
CA ASP A 150 -3.56 6.46 -13.10
C ASP A 150 -2.77 7.30 -12.07
N PHE A 151 -2.16 6.63 -11.10
CA PHE A 151 -1.32 7.31 -10.11
C PHE A 151 -0.04 7.86 -10.74
N SER A 152 0.65 7.04 -11.53
CA SER A 152 1.89 7.43 -12.22
C SER A 152 1.68 8.59 -13.19
N GLU A 153 0.52 8.64 -13.87
CA GLU A 153 0.13 9.74 -14.76
C GLU A 153 -0.02 11.04 -13.97
N SER A 154 -0.70 10.99 -12.81
CA SER A 154 -0.90 12.15 -11.95
C SER A 154 0.44 12.68 -11.40
N VAL A 155 1.35 11.79 -10.98
CA VAL A 155 2.70 12.14 -10.54
C VAL A 155 3.51 12.74 -11.71
N ARG A 156 3.41 12.17 -12.91
CA ARG A 156 4.10 12.66 -14.11
C ARG A 156 3.64 14.05 -14.50
N ALA A 157 2.34 14.31 -14.48
CA ALA A 157 1.79 15.64 -14.79
C ALA A 157 2.33 16.70 -13.84
N LEU A 158 2.41 16.42 -12.55
CA LEU A 158 3.00 17.31 -11.54
C LEU A 158 4.51 17.49 -11.78
N PHE A 159 5.22 16.41 -12.12
CA PHE A 159 6.65 16.44 -12.45
C PHE A 159 6.96 17.33 -13.66
N GLU A 160 6.16 17.23 -14.73
CA GLU A 160 6.31 18.05 -15.93
C GLU A 160 6.03 19.52 -15.64
N ALA A 161 4.96 19.82 -14.89
CA ALA A 161 4.64 21.20 -14.51
C ALA A 161 5.75 21.82 -13.65
N LEU A 162 6.32 21.05 -12.70
CA LEU A 162 7.47 21.48 -11.89
C LEU A 162 8.73 21.70 -12.75
N THR A 163 8.98 20.80 -13.72
CA THR A 163 10.10 20.92 -14.66
C THR A 163 10.02 22.21 -15.48
N HIS A 164 8.82 22.51 -16.00
CA HIS A 164 8.60 23.73 -16.77
C HIS A 164 8.82 24.99 -15.93
N LEU A 165 8.31 25.01 -14.69
CA LEU A 165 8.50 26.17 -13.81
C LEU A 165 9.97 26.37 -13.45
N ARG A 166 10.69 25.28 -13.13
CA ARG A 166 12.13 25.32 -12.83
C ARG A 166 12.93 25.80 -14.04
N ALA A 167 12.70 25.24 -15.22
CA ALA A 167 13.39 25.63 -16.42
C ALA A 167 13.18 27.13 -16.76
N TRP A 168 11.97 27.65 -16.52
CA TRP A 168 11.67 29.05 -16.69
C TRP A 168 12.47 29.93 -15.70
N LEU A 169 12.53 29.54 -14.43
CA LEU A 169 13.27 30.25 -13.40
C LEU A 169 14.79 30.23 -13.68
N GLU A 170 15.35 29.07 -14.04
CA GLU A 170 16.77 28.92 -14.39
C GLU A 170 17.15 29.79 -15.62
N ALA A 171 16.30 29.75 -16.67
CA ALA A 171 16.52 30.59 -17.85
C ALA A 171 16.48 32.09 -17.51
N ALA A 172 15.58 32.53 -16.63
CA ALA A 172 15.51 33.92 -16.20
C ALA A 172 16.71 34.36 -15.31
N LEU A 173 17.32 33.39 -14.60
CA LEU A 173 18.54 33.63 -13.82
C LEU A 173 19.81 33.71 -14.72
N ASP A 174 19.89 32.82 -15.73
CA ASP A 174 21.07 32.73 -16.61
C ASP A 174 21.13 33.83 -17.66
N PHE A 175 19.98 34.36 -18.11
CA PHE A 175 19.87 35.34 -19.19
C PHE A 175 19.10 36.61 -18.75
N PRO A 176 19.59 37.35 -17.79
CA PRO A 176 18.90 38.53 -17.27
C PRO A 176 18.75 39.68 -18.29
N GLU A 177 19.51 39.65 -19.39
CA GLU A 177 19.54 40.73 -20.40
C GLU A 177 18.70 40.42 -21.68
N GLU A 178 18.23 39.23 -21.88
CA GLU A 178 17.43 38.82 -23.04
C GLU A 178 15.92 38.87 -22.75
N ASP A 179 15.21 39.86 -23.34
CA ASP A 179 13.74 39.99 -23.56
C ASP A 179 12.74 39.62 -22.42
N PHE A 180 13.23 39.18 -21.24
CA PHE A 180 12.40 38.97 -20.08
C PHE A 180 12.07 40.25 -19.32
N ALA A 181 12.74 41.36 -19.67
CA ALA A 181 12.63 42.64 -19.03
C ALA A 181 12.22 43.73 -20.02
N HIS A 182 10.98 43.67 -20.54
CA HIS A 182 10.33 44.92 -20.90
C HIS A 182 9.91 45.58 -19.59
N GLU A 183 10.62 46.69 -19.24
CA GLU A 183 10.43 47.60 -18.12
C GLU A 183 10.83 47.01 -16.73
N GLU A 184 11.94 47.42 -16.16
CA GLU A 184 12.34 47.48 -14.73
C GLU A 184 11.63 46.53 -13.72
N GLN A 185 10.86 45.52 -14.17
CA GLN A 185 10.20 44.55 -13.33
C GLN A 185 11.12 43.36 -13.04
N ASP A 186 11.48 43.25 -11.79
CA ASP A 186 12.18 42.15 -11.19
C ASP A 186 11.50 40.80 -11.60
N PHE A 187 12.16 40.01 -12.44
CA PHE A 187 11.65 38.74 -12.97
C PHE A 187 11.21 37.75 -11.85
N LEU A 188 11.82 37.89 -10.65
CA LEU A 188 11.41 37.08 -9.49
C LEU A 188 10.01 37.44 -8.97
N SER A 189 9.52 38.63 -9.32
CA SER A 189 8.14 39.06 -9.03
C SER A 189 7.17 38.82 -10.20
N ALA A 190 7.60 38.13 -11.27
CA ALA A 190 6.78 37.89 -12.44
C ALA A 190 5.52 37.10 -12.10
N PRO A 191 4.32 37.54 -12.55
CA PRO A 191 3.06 36.84 -12.30
C PRO A 191 3.10 35.37 -12.72
N GLN A 192 3.83 35.03 -13.78
CA GLN A 192 3.98 33.67 -14.29
C GLN A 192 4.58 32.72 -13.26
N LEU A 193 5.54 33.19 -12.45
CA LEU A 193 6.18 32.40 -11.42
C LEU A 193 5.23 32.19 -10.22
N ALA A 194 4.56 33.25 -9.77
CA ALA A 194 3.58 33.20 -8.69
C ALA A 194 2.39 32.30 -9.05
N ASP A 195 1.84 32.48 -10.26
CA ASP A 195 0.73 31.68 -10.79
C ASP A 195 1.15 30.21 -11.02
N GLY A 196 2.38 29.98 -11.49
CA GLY A 196 2.95 28.66 -11.66
C GLY A 196 3.05 27.91 -10.34
N LEU A 197 3.61 28.54 -9.31
CA LEU A 197 3.67 27.97 -7.95
C LEU A 197 2.28 27.76 -7.35
N ALA A 198 1.35 28.68 -7.54
CA ALA A 198 -0.01 28.52 -7.04
C ALA A 198 -0.71 27.29 -7.68
N ARG A 199 -0.56 27.12 -9.01
CA ARG A 199 -1.08 25.94 -9.72
C ARG A 199 -0.43 24.64 -9.25
N LEU A 200 0.91 24.60 -9.10
CA LEU A 200 1.63 23.44 -8.56
C LEU A 200 1.16 23.07 -7.16
N ASN A 201 0.99 24.05 -6.27
CA ASN A 201 0.50 23.81 -4.92
C ASN A 201 -0.93 23.26 -4.91
N ALA A 202 -1.80 23.75 -5.78
CA ALA A 202 -3.17 23.25 -5.92
C ALA A 202 -3.20 21.80 -6.42
N GLN A 203 -2.44 21.48 -7.48
CA GLN A 203 -2.31 20.12 -8.01
C GLN A 203 -1.71 19.15 -6.99
N LEU A 204 -0.67 19.58 -6.27
CA LEU A 204 -0.04 18.80 -5.21
C LEU A 204 -1.01 18.52 -4.06
N ALA A 205 -1.80 19.51 -3.65
CA ALA A 205 -2.79 19.34 -2.58
C ALA A 205 -3.88 18.32 -2.97
N GLU A 206 -4.35 18.38 -4.20
CA GLU A 206 -5.32 17.42 -4.74
C GLU A 206 -4.73 16.01 -4.80
N LEU A 207 -3.51 15.86 -5.36
CA LEU A 207 -2.81 14.59 -5.45
C LEU A 207 -2.53 14.01 -4.05
N LEU A 208 -2.09 14.83 -3.10
CA LEU A 208 -1.83 14.40 -1.72
C LEU A 208 -3.12 13.90 -1.03
N ALA A 209 -4.24 14.58 -1.23
CA ALA A 209 -5.53 14.15 -0.71
C ALA A 209 -5.98 12.82 -1.33
N ALA A 210 -5.81 12.65 -2.64
CA ALA A 210 -6.10 11.40 -3.35
C ALA A 210 -5.19 10.26 -2.88
N THR A 211 -3.88 10.53 -2.71
CA THR A 211 -2.89 9.56 -2.24
C THR A 211 -3.20 9.08 -0.82
N ARG A 212 -3.61 9.97 0.09
CA ARG A 212 -4.04 9.60 1.46
C ARG A 212 -5.28 8.70 1.43
N ARG A 213 -6.24 8.96 0.55
CA ARG A 213 -7.39 8.05 0.35
C ARG A 213 -6.93 6.69 -0.17
N GLY A 214 -5.99 6.66 -1.11
CA GLY A 214 -5.40 5.44 -1.65
C GLY A 214 -4.72 4.57 -0.61
N VAL A 215 -3.98 5.17 0.33
CA VAL A 215 -3.36 4.46 1.45
C VAL A 215 -4.44 3.80 2.33
N ARG A 216 -5.51 4.52 2.66
CA ARG A 216 -6.62 3.97 3.46
C ARG A 216 -7.34 2.82 2.76
N LEU A 217 -7.52 2.90 1.43
CA LEU A 217 -8.14 1.81 0.66
C LEU A 217 -7.27 0.55 0.66
N ARG A 218 -5.94 0.72 0.59
CA ARG A 218 -4.97 -0.37 0.59
C ARG A 218 -4.80 -0.99 1.98
N ASP A 219 -4.47 -0.16 2.97
CA ASP A 219 -4.08 -0.62 4.31
C ASP A 219 -5.30 -0.86 5.21
N GLY A 220 -6.47 -0.35 4.80
CA GLY A 220 -7.65 -0.31 5.64
C GLY A 220 -7.56 0.76 6.71
N LEU A 221 -8.46 0.69 7.68
CA LEU A 221 -8.43 1.54 8.88
C LEU A 221 -7.77 0.78 10.03
N HIS A 222 -6.78 1.40 10.63
CA HIS A 222 -6.24 0.93 11.89
C HIS A 222 -7.10 1.47 13.04
N VAL A 223 -7.94 0.59 13.59
CA VAL A 223 -8.90 0.91 14.63
C VAL A 223 -8.40 0.36 15.96
N VAL A 224 -8.18 1.25 16.92
CA VAL A 224 -7.74 0.86 18.27
C VAL A 224 -8.88 1.03 19.26
N ILE A 225 -9.24 -0.05 19.96
CA ILE A 225 -10.30 -0.07 20.96
C ILE A 225 -9.67 0.02 22.35
N VAL A 226 -10.01 1.08 23.08
CA VAL A 226 -9.56 1.34 24.45
C VAL A 226 -10.75 1.49 25.41
N GLY A 227 -10.49 1.38 26.70
CA GLY A 227 -11.49 1.57 27.75
C GLY A 227 -11.20 0.72 28.95
N ARG A 228 -11.89 0.95 30.07
CA ARG A 228 -11.74 0.22 31.33
C ARG A 228 -12.03 -1.28 31.20
N PRO A 229 -11.58 -2.07 32.16
CA PRO A 229 -11.97 -3.47 32.27
C PRO A 229 -13.51 -3.64 32.31
N ASN A 230 -14.00 -4.70 31.68
CA ASN A 230 -15.42 -5.12 31.73
C ASN A 230 -16.46 -4.12 31.12
N VAL A 231 -16.01 -3.07 30.42
CA VAL A 231 -16.93 -2.19 29.65
C VAL A 231 -17.47 -2.84 28.38
N GLY A 232 -16.87 -3.97 27.93
CA GLY A 232 -17.36 -4.76 26.80
C GLY A 232 -16.54 -4.62 25.52
N LYS A 233 -15.23 -4.27 25.63
CA LYS A 233 -14.33 -4.14 24.46
C LYS A 233 -14.27 -5.42 23.62
N SER A 234 -13.95 -6.55 24.23
CA SER A 234 -13.88 -7.84 23.51
C SER A 234 -15.24 -8.27 22.96
N SER A 235 -16.35 -7.92 23.64
CA SER A 235 -17.68 -8.16 23.11
C SER A 235 -17.96 -7.30 21.88
N LEU A 236 -17.51 -6.04 21.87
CA LEU A 236 -17.64 -5.16 20.73
C LEU A 236 -16.79 -5.64 19.55
N LEU A 237 -15.54 -6.03 19.83
CA LEU A 237 -14.64 -6.61 18.83
C LEU A 237 -15.25 -7.85 18.19
N ASN A 238 -15.73 -8.80 19.00
CA ASN A 238 -16.42 -10.01 18.52
C ASN A 238 -17.69 -9.67 17.73
N ALA A 239 -18.48 -8.68 18.17
CA ALA A 239 -19.70 -8.28 17.46
C ALA A 239 -19.41 -7.61 16.10
N LEU A 240 -18.26 -6.94 15.96
CA LEU A 240 -17.78 -6.43 14.68
C LEU A 240 -17.21 -7.56 13.80
N ALA A 241 -16.43 -8.49 14.39
CA ALA A 241 -15.76 -9.57 13.67
C ALA A 241 -16.73 -10.69 13.21
N HIS A 242 -17.73 -11.05 14.03
CA HIS A 242 -18.69 -12.12 13.74
C HIS A 242 -19.96 -11.65 13.04
N SER A 243 -20.00 -10.47 12.46
CA SER A 243 -21.12 -10.08 11.61
C SER A 243 -21.17 -10.97 10.36
N GLU A 244 -22.37 -11.33 9.86
CA GLU A 244 -22.57 -12.20 8.68
C GLU A 244 -21.83 -11.76 7.41
N ARG A 245 -21.27 -10.54 7.42
CA ARG A 245 -20.54 -9.92 6.31
C ARG A 245 -19.03 -9.76 6.57
N ALA A 246 -18.53 -10.21 7.73
CA ALA A 246 -17.12 -10.11 8.06
C ALA A 246 -16.37 -11.39 7.65
N ILE A 247 -15.34 -11.24 6.83
CA ILE A 247 -14.41 -12.32 6.49
C ILE A 247 -13.14 -12.09 7.33
N VAL A 248 -12.90 -12.98 8.29
CA VAL A 248 -11.66 -12.97 9.08
C VAL A 248 -10.57 -13.63 8.24
N THR A 249 -9.51 -12.88 7.93
CA THR A 249 -8.32 -13.42 7.26
C THR A 249 -7.24 -13.68 8.30
N GLU A 250 -6.92 -14.94 8.56
CA GLU A 250 -5.76 -15.32 9.35
C GLU A 250 -4.48 -15.05 8.56
N ILE A 251 -3.71 -14.03 8.94
CA ILE A 251 -2.35 -13.84 8.45
C ILE A 251 -1.44 -14.73 9.32
N ALA A 252 -1.03 -15.87 8.77
CA ALA A 252 -0.11 -16.78 9.44
C ALA A 252 1.22 -16.10 9.70
N GLY A 253 1.60 -15.95 10.99
CA GLY A 253 2.96 -15.52 11.36
C GLY A 253 3.16 -14.73 12.65
N THR A 254 2.12 -14.37 13.43
CA THR A 254 2.28 -13.47 14.59
C THR A 254 1.68 -14.04 15.88
N THR A 255 2.31 -15.08 16.46
CA THR A 255 1.79 -15.76 17.67
C THR A 255 2.30 -15.17 19.00
N ARG A 256 2.84 -13.95 19.08
CA ARG A 256 3.36 -13.36 20.35
C ARG A 256 3.13 -11.86 20.56
N ASP A 257 2.49 -11.16 19.61
CA ASP A 257 2.21 -9.72 19.73
C ASP A 257 0.70 -9.47 19.90
N VAL A 258 0.34 -8.25 20.33
CA VAL A 258 -1.02 -7.73 20.52
C VAL A 258 -2.00 -8.43 19.57
N LEU A 259 -3.09 -9.00 20.10
CA LEU A 259 -4.13 -9.65 19.27
C LEU A 259 -4.66 -8.61 18.27
N ARG A 260 -4.16 -8.67 17.06
CA ARG A 260 -4.65 -7.89 15.92
C ARG A 260 -5.55 -8.79 15.11
N GLU A 261 -6.82 -8.43 15.02
CA GLU A 261 -7.76 -9.11 14.13
C GLU A 261 -8.02 -8.25 12.90
N THR A 262 -7.85 -8.83 11.73
CA THR A 262 -8.22 -8.17 10.48
C THR A 262 -9.63 -8.61 10.09
N VAL A 263 -10.52 -7.64 10.03
CA VAL A 263 -11.95 -7.84 9.72
C VAL A 263 -12.27 -7.08 8.45
N ASN A 264 -12.90 -7.76 7.49
CA ASN A 264 -13.47 -7.10 6.33
C ASN A 264 -14.94 -6.74 6.62
N LEU A 265 -15.22 -5.46 6.83
CA LEU A 265 -16.55 -4.93 7.08
C LEU A 265 -17.12 -4.30 5.80
N ASP A 266 -17.98 -5.04 5.08
CA ASP A 266 -18.63 -4.56 3.84
C ASP A 266 -17.63 -4.00 2.80
N GLY A 267 -16.49 -4.66 2.63
CA GLY A 267 -15.46 -4.24 1.68
C GLY A 267 -14.42 -3.27 2.24
N ILE A 268 -14.42 -3.01 3.54
CA ILE A 268 -13.41 -2.21 4.24
C ILE A 268 -12.58 -3.14 5.11
N VAL A 269 -11.27 -3.08 4.95
CA VAL A 269 -10.35 -3.78 5.84
C VAL A 269 -10.17 -2.96 7.11
N LEU A 270 -10.50 -3.56 8.26
CA LEU A 270 -10.27 -2.99 9.59
C LEU A 270 -9.21 -3.84 10.30
N THR A 271 -8.15 -3.22 10.76
CA THR A 271 -7.21 -3.84 11.68
C THR A 271 -7.59 -3.44 13.10
N LEU A 272 -8.23 -4.36 13.83
CA LEU A 272 -8.68 -4.13 15.18
C LEU A 272 -7.59 -4.55 16.17
N ALA A 273 -7.12 -3.63 17.01
CA ALA A 273 -6.20 -3.91 18.09
C ALA A 273 -6.95 -3.88 19.43
N ASP A 274 -7.04 -5.03 20.11
CA ASP A 274 -7.58 -5.11 21.46
C ASP A 274 -6.47 -4.87 22.50
N THR A 275 -6.61 -3.81 23.27
CA THR A 275 -5.71 -3.49 24.38
C THR A 275 -6.05 -4.24 25.68
N ALA A 276 -7.13 -5.06 25.68
CA ALA A 276 -7.59 -5.79 26.86
C ALA A 276 -6.99 -7.19 27.04
N GLY A 277 -6.44 -7.79 25.98
CA GLY A 277 -5.84 -9.15 26.02
C GLY A 277 -4.53 -9.28 26.80
N LEU A 278 -4.05 -8.19 27.40
CA LEU A 278 -2.79 -8.13 28.14
C LEU A 278 -2.96 -8.41 29.65
N ARG A 279 -3.85 -9.35 30.01
CA ARG A 279 -4.04 -9.75 31.40
C ARG A 279 -3.49 -11.14 31.68
N GLU A 280 -2.42 -11.15 32.47
CA GLU A 280 -2.24 -11.92 33.71
C GLU A 280 -0.82 -11.70 34.22
N SER A 281 -0.66 -10.79 35.18
CA SER A 281 0.20 -10.83 36.35
C SER A 281 0.53 -9.44 36.91
N ARG A 282 0.64 -9.35 38.21
CA ARG A 282 0.69 -8.13 39.01
C ARG A 282 2.00 -7.34 38.77
N ASP A 283 1.89 -6.01 38.79
CA ASP A 283 2.86 -4.93 38.92
C ASP A 283 3.81 -4.54 37.77
N VAL A 284 4.43 -5.42 37.04
CA VAL A 284 5.36 -5.04 35.92
C VAL A 284 4.67 -5.13 34.56
N VAL A 285 3.67 -6.00 34.41
CA VAL A 285 2.95 -6.30 33.18
C VAL A 285 1.89 -5.23 32.86
N GLU A 286 1.38 -4.56 33.89
CA GLU A 286 0.37 -3.49 33.70
C GLU A 286 1.00 -2.25 33.06
N ALA A 287 2.22 -1.89 33.44
CA ALA A 287 3.00 -0.79 32.84
C ALA A 287 3.38 -1.10 31.38
N GLU A 288 3.78 -2.34 31.07
CA GLU A 288 4.09 -2.74 29.69
C GLU A 288 2.83 -2.80 28.82
N GLY A 289 1.70 -3.25 29.37
CA GLY A 289 0.39 -3.22 28.69
C GLY A 289 -0.05 -1.81 28.34
N MET A 290 0.09 -0.87 29.26
CA MET A 290 -0.20 0.55 29.02
C MET A 290 0.73 1.14 27.95
N ARG A 291 2.03 0.83 28.00
CA ARG A 291 3.02 1.31 27.02
C ARG A 291 2.67 0.82 25.61
N ARG A 292 2.26 -0.45 25.45
CA ARG A 292 1.84 -1.02 24.16
C ARG A 292 0.54 -0.40 23.68
N ALA A 293 -0.44 -0.19 24.55
CA ALA A 293 -1.68 0.49 24.22
C ALA A 293 -1.44 1.92 23.72
N HIS A 294 -0.53 2.66 24.37
CA HIS A 294 -0.13 3.99 23.91
C HIS A 294 0.59 3.95 22.56
N ALA A 295 1.44 2.95 22.33
CA ALA A 295 2.14 2.79 21.03
C ALA A 295 1.18 2.46 19.89
N GLU A 296 0.16 1.62 20.13
CA GLU A 296 -0.89 1.31 19.16
C GLU A 296 -1.81 2.52 18.91
N LEU A 297 -2.22 3.22 19.99
CA LEU A 297 -3.00 4.47 19.85
C LEU A 297 -2.25 5.53 19.04
N GLY A 298 -0.93 5.63 19.19
CA GLY A 298 -0.09 6.56 18.43
C GLY A 298 -0.05 6.29 16.91
N ARG A 299 -0.58 5.15 16.47
CA ARG A 299 -0.66 4.73 15.06
C ARG A 299 -2.10 4.63 14.56
N ALA A 300 -3.09 4.86 15.42
CA ALA A 300 -4.50 4.67 15.08
C ALA A 300 -4.99 5.72 14.07
N ASP A 301 -5.75 5.27 13.06
CA ASP A 301 -6.58 6.12 12.23
C ASP A 301 -7.90 6.46 12.95
N VAL A 302 -8.39 5.51 13.75
CA VAL A 302 -9.60 5.65 14.56
C VAL A 302 -9.33 5.11 15.96
N ALA A 303 -9.56 5.95 16.97
CA ALA A 303 -9.53 5.56 18.37
C ALA A 303 -10.96 5.43 18.91
N ILE A 304 -11.35 4.22 19.30
CA ILE A 304 -12.67 3.94 19.91
C ILE A 304 -12.49 3.80 21.40
N LEU A 305 -13.05 4.72 22.18
CA LEU A 305 -13.18 4.58 23.62
C LEU A 305 -14.52 3.93 23.96
N VAL A 306 -14.46 2.75 24.58
CA VAL A 306 -15.67 2.08 25.08
C VAL A 306 -15.86 2.41 26.56
N THR A 307 -16.99 2.96 26.90
CA THR A 307 -17.36 3.30 28.27
C THR A 307 -18.75 2.75 28.62
N ASP A 308 -19.02 2.60 29.91
CA ASP A 308 -20.38 2.48 30.43
C ASP A 308 -20.76 3.82 31.08
N SER A 309 -22.02 4.18 31.02
CA SER A 309 -22.57 5.52 31.33
C SER A 309 -22.16 6.15 32.69
N ALA A 310 -21.43 5.42 33.52
CA ALA A 310 -21.07 5.84 34.88
C ALA A 310 -19.73 6.63 34.98
N HIS A 311 -18.86 6.63 33.96
CA HIS A 311 -17.45 7.06 34.11
C HIS A 311 -16.88 7.89 32.93
N GLU A 312 -17.70 8.54 32.16
CA GLU A 312 -17.37 9.22 30.89
C GLU A 312 -16.21 10.24 30.98
N GLN A 313 -16.22 11.09 32.01
CA GLN A 313 -15.24 12.19 32.14
C GLN A 313 -13.82 11.74 32.45
N THR A 314 -13.65 10.59 33.13
CA THR A 314 -12.32 10.08 33.53
C THR A 314 -11.68 9.26 32.43
N ASP A 315 -12.48 8.72 31.51
CA ASP A 315 -12.02 7.81 30.46
C ASP A 315 -11.54 8.56 29.19
N SER A 316 -12.00 9.80 28.97
CA SER A 316 -11.61 10.65 27.84
C SER A 316 -10.10 10.97 27.81
N ILE A 317 -9.43 10.93 28.94
CA ILE A 317 -7.96 11.10 29.06
C ILE A 317 -7.22 10.04 28.23
N LEU A 318 -7.76 8.82 28.11
CA LEU A 318 -7.16 7.72 27.33
C LEU A 318 -7.06 8.06 25.82
N LEU A 319 -7.96 8.88 25.30
CA LEU A 319 -7.93 9.34 23.91
C LEU A 319 -6.86 10.41 23.65
N GLY A 320 -6.28 11.00 24.71
CA GLY A 320 -5.25 12.04 24.60
C GLY A 320 -3.96 11.58 23.87
N SER A 321 -3.71 10.28 23.85
CA SER A 321 -2.55 9.68 23.16
C SER A 321 -2.78 9.38 21.69
N ALA A 322 -3.99 9.54 21.18
CA ALA A 322 -4.29 9.36 19.76
C ALA A 322 -3.70 10.53 18.94
N PRO A 323 -3.20 10.28 17.72
CA PRO A 323 -2.67 11.32 16.85
C PRO A 323 -3.67 12.46 16.63
N PRO A 324 -3.22 13.70 16.41
CA PRO A 324 -4.12 14.85 16.16
C PRO A 324 -5.07 14.65 14.97
N GLY A 325 -4.71 13.78 14.02
CA GLY A 325 -5.53 13.47 12.84
C GLY A 325 -6.41 12.23 12.96
N ALA A 326 -6.32 11.48 14.08
CA ALA A 326 -7.15 10.30 14.30
C ALA A 326 -8.59 10.69 14.65
N ALA A 327 -9.55 9.97 14.04
CA ALA A 327 -10.95 10.11 14.42
C ALA A 327 -11.20 9.53 15.82
N ARG A 328 -11.98 10.23 16.63
CA ARG A 328 -12.29 9.82 18.00
C ARG A 328 -13.75 9.45 18.10
N ILE A 329 -14.01 8.20 18.51
CA ILE A 329 -15.38 7.69 18.70
C ILE A 329 -15.52 7.26 20.17
N LEU A 330 -16.51 7.83 20.85
CA LEU A 330 -16.97 7.40 22.17
C LEU A 330 -18.13 6.43 21.99
N VAL A 331 -17.95 5.19 22.44
CA VAL A 331 -18.99 4.16 22.43
C VAL A 331 -19.54 3.99 23.85
N HIS A 332 -20.80 4.41 24.02
CA HIS A 332 -21.59 4.16 25.24
C HIS A 332 -22.23 2.79 25.12
N ASN A 333 -21.55 1.78 25.66
CA ASN A 333 -21.97 0.39 25.57
C ASN A 333 -22.97 0.02 26.68
N LYS A 334 -23.67 -1.10 26.50
CA LYS A 334 -24.62 -1.71 27.45
C LYS A 334 -25.93 -0.93 27.60
N ILE A 335 -26.42 -0.31 26.51
CA ILE A 335 -27.74 0.35 26.52
C ILE A 335 -28.88 -0.61 26.85
N ASP A 336 -28.67 -1.92 26.70
CA ASP A 336 -29.59 -2.96 27.16
C ASP A 336 -29.79 -3.00 28.69
N ARG A 337 -28.91 -2.32 29.44
CA ARG A 337 -29.02 -2.18 30.91
C ARG A 337 -29.50 -0.79 31.33
N SER A 338 -29.14 0.26 30.60
CA SER A 338 -29.58 1.64 30.93
C SER A 338 -30.97 1.96 30.41
N GLY A 339 -31.48 1.19 29.45
CA GLY A 339 -32.78 1.44 28.80
C GLY A 339 -32.75 2.57 27.78
N GLU A 340 -31.56 3.06 27.42
CA GLU A 340 -31.39 4.10 26.39
C GLU A 340 -31.61 3.51 25.00
N SER A 341 -32.05 4.35 24.08
CA SER A 341 -32.17 3.98 22.66
C SER A 341 -30.84 4.15 21.95
N ALA A 342 -30.57 3.30 20.92
CA ALA A 342 -29.41 3.45 20.06
C ALA A 342 -29.49 4.75 19.26
N HIS A 343 -28.46 5.59 19.32
CA HIS A 343 -28.36 6.84 18.58
C HIS A 343 -26.90 7.29 18.42
N ARG A 344 -26.69 8.30 17.56
CA ARG A 344 -25.38 8.91 17.28
C ARG A 344 -25.44 10.41 17.45
N ILE A 345 -24.42 10.99 18.08
CA ILE A 345 -24.27 12.45 18.25
C ILE A 345 -22.85 12.83 17.81
N LEU A 346 -22.75 13.95 17.10
CA LEU A 346 -21.48 14.63 16.85
C LEU A 346 -21.42 15.84 17.79
N ASN A 347 -20.44 15.87 18.69
CA ASN A 347 -20.31 16.98 19.62
C ASN A 347 -19.61 18.20 18.95
N LYS A 348 -19.59 19.34 19.64
CA LYS A 348 -18.97 20.58 19.14
C LYS A 348 -17.45 20.50 18.98
N SER A 349 -16.79 19.57 19.64
CA SER A 349 -15.33 19.29 19.53
C SER A 349 -15.01 18.35 18.37
N GLY A 350 -16.01 17.87 17.63
CA GLY A 350 -15.80 16.94 16.50
C GLY A 350 -15.69 15.47 16.92
N GLU A 351 -15.96 15.14 18.18
CA GLU A 351 -15.99 13.77 18.67
C GLU A 351 -17.36 13.13 18.38
N ILE A 352 -17.33 11.85 18.05
CA ILE A 352 -18.50 11.08 17.67
C ILE A 352 -18.90 10.21 18.85
N HIS A 353 -20.12 10.36 19.33
CA HIS A 353 -20.69 9.57 20.40
C HIS A 353 -21.72 8.59 19.83
N ILE A 354 -21.63 7.31 20.17
CA ILE A 354 -22.54 6.26 19.70
C ILE A 354 -23.00 5.41 20.90
N TRP A 355 -24.32 5.33 21.08
CA TRP A 355 -24.97 4.49 22.08
C TRP A 355 -25.35 3.14 21.46
N LEU A 356 -24.81 2.05 22.02
CA LEU A 356 -25.05 0.71 21.49
C LEU A 356 -25.01 -0.36 22.57
N SER A 357 -25.46 -1.57 22.23
CA SER A 357 -25.22 -2.78 23.00
C SER A 357 -24.46 -3.82 22.16
N ALA A 358 -23.21 -4.07 22.51
CA ALA A 358 -22.40 -5.10 21.86
C ALA A 358 -22.98 -6.53 22.09
N ARG A 359 -23.85 -6.70 23.12
CA ARG A 359 -24.48 -7.98 23.43
C ARG A 359 -25.70 -8.26 22.57
N THR A 360 -26.56 -7.27 22.35
CA THR A 360 -27.83 -7.43 21.63
C THR A 360 -27.72 -7.05 20.16
N GLY A 361 -26.65 -6.36 19.77
CA GLY A 361 -26.47 -5.81 18.42
C GLY A 361 -27.13 -4.45 18.18
N ALA A 362 -27.91 -3.94 19.14
CA ALA A 362 -28.58 -2.64 18.98
C ALA A 362 -27.57 -1.50 18.82
N GLY A 363 -27.66 -0.73 17.72
CA GLY A 363 -26.80 0.40 17.41
C GLY A 363 -25.41 0.04 16.85
N LEU A 364 -25.11 -1.24 16.60
CA LEU A 364 -23.85 -1.63 15.93
C LEU A 364 -23.79 -1.14 14.47
N ASP A 365 -24.95 -1.01 13.83
CA ASP A 365 -25.12 -0.45 12.49
C ASP A 365 -24.63 1.01 12.43
N LEU A 366 -24.90 1.81 13.45
CA LEU A 366 -24.43 3.19 13.54
C LEU A 366 -22.89 3.28 13.59
N LEU A 367 -22.27 2.38 14.37
CA LEU A 367 -20.80 2.32 14.44
C LEU A 367 -20.20 1.84 13.11
N ARG A 368 -20.82 0.84 12.45
CA ARG A 368 -20.38 0.35 11.15
C ARG A 368 -20.44 1.43 10.08
N GLU A 369 -21.57 2.14 9.99
CA GLU A 369 -21.72 3.23 9.03
C GLU A 369 -20.70 4.36 9.28
N GLU A 370 -20.40 4.65 10.54
CA GLU A 370 -19.37 5.64 10.87
C GLU A 370 -17.96 5.18 10.48
N LEU A 371 -17.61 3.92 10.73
CA LEU A 371 -16.33 3.34 10.28
C LEU A 371 -16.22 3.33 8.75
N LYS A 372 -17.30 3.00 8.03
CA LYS A 372 -17.37 3.10 6.57
C LYS A 372 -17.13 4.54 6.09
N ARG A 373 -17.78 5.51 6.71
CA ARG A 373 -17.59 6.91 6.36
C ARG A 373 -16.14 7.37 6.55
N LEU A 374 -15.52 6.97 7.67
CA LEU A 374 -14.11 7.28 7.97
C LEU A 374 -13.13 6.57 7.04
N ALA A 375 -13.47 5.38 6.57
CA ALA A 375 -12.70 4.65 5.57
C ALA A 375 -12.78 5.27 4.16
N GLY A 376 -13.67 6.27 3.97
CA GLY A 376 -13.88 6.89 2.66
C GLY A 376 -14.79 6.08 1.75
N HIS A 377 -15.65 5.19 2.29
CA HIS A 377 -16.66 4.47 1.53
C HIS A 377 -17.81 5.41 1.16
N GLY A 378 -18.03 5.60 -0.14
CA GLY A 378 -19.06 6.46 -0.69
C GLY A 378 -18.73 6.81 -2.14
N GLU A 379 -19.44 7.75 -2.75
CA GLU A 379 -19.23 8.25 -4.13
C GLU A 379 -17.78 8.73 -4.39
N ALA A 380 -17.03 9.10 -3.35
CA ALA A 380 -15.62 9.51 -3.42
C ALA A 380 -14.62 8.38 -3.75
N THR A 381 -15.05 7.11 -3.81
CA THR A 381 -14.19 5.99 -4.21
C THR A 381 -14.13 5.77 -5.73
N GLN A 382 -15.04 6.37 -6.49
CA GLN A 382 -14.94 6.38 -7.95
C GLN A 382 -13.71 7.21 -8.34
N GLY A 383 -12.73 6.55 -8.98
CA GLY A 383 -11.50 7.21 -9.39
C GLY A 383 -10.33 7.11 -8.42
N ALA A 384 -10.48 6.46 -7.28
CA ALA A 384 -9.36 6.24 -6.36
C ALA A 384 -8.36 5.21 -6.90
N PHE A 385 -7.09 5.44 -6.64
CA PHE A 385 -5.97 4.52 -6.91
C PHE A 385 -5.36 4.04 -5.58
N SER A 386 -4.62 2.93 -5.57
CA SER A 386 -3.87 2.51 -4.38
C SER A 386 -2.59 3.33 -4.24
N ALA A 387 -2.19 3.58 -2.99
CA ALA A 387 -0.95 4.27 -2.69
C ALA A 387 -0.34 3.75 -1.38
N ARG A 388 0.90 4.12 -1.11
CA ARG A 388 1.64 3.72 0.09
C ARG A 388 2.06 4.93 0.91
N ALA A 389 2.35 4.72 2.20
CA ALA A 389 2.78 5.78 3.10
C ALA A 389 4.02 6.54 2.57
N ARG A 390 4.96 5.86 1.88
CA ARG A 390 6.12 6.51 1.26
C ARG A 390 5.73 7.55 0.22
N HIS A 391 4.62 7.32 -0.52
CA HIS A 391 4.13 8.27 -1.53
C HIS A 391 3.57 9.53 -0.85
N VAL A 392 2.85 9.35 0.27
CA VAL A 392 2.36 10.47 1.07
C VAL A 392 3.54 11.29 1.61
N GLN A 393 4.57 10.62 2.14
CA GLN A 393 5.77 11.29 2.65
C GLN A 393 6.48 12.07 1.55
N ALA A 394 6.74 11.45 0.40
CA ALA A 394 7.37 12.11 -0.74
C ALA A 394 6.60 13.37 -1.19
N LEU A 395 5.25 13.28 -1.30
CA LEU A 395 4.43 14.44 -1.66
C LEU A 395 4.43 15.54 -0.57
N GLN A 396 4.56 15.17 0.71
CA GLN A 396 4.72 16.14 1.80
C GLN A 396 6.09 16.84 1.74
N ASP A 397 7.14 16.10 1.41
CA ASP A 397 8.48 16.65 1.24
C ASP A 397 8.52 17.60 0.02
N VAL A 398 7.87 17.24 -1.08
CA VAL A 398 7.65 18.15 -2.23
C VAL A 398 6.93 19.43 -1.79
N ALA A 399 5.88 19.33 -0.95
CA ALA A 399 5.17 20.50 -0.43
C ALA A 399 6.06 21.38 0.44
N ALA A 400 7.00 20.81 1.19
CA ALA A 400 7.97 21.56 1.98
C ALA A 400 8.95 22.34 1.08
N HIS A 401 9.50 21.70 0.06
CA HIS A 401 10.39 22.33 -0.92
C HIS A 401 9.68 23.44 -1.72
N LEU A 402 8.43 23.25 -2.14
CA LEU A 402 7.67 24.30 -2.83
C LEU A 402 7.44 25.54 -1.93
N ARG A 403 7.20 25.33 -0.63
CA ARG A 403 7.07 26.43 0.34
C ARG A 403 8.39 27.16 0.52
N ALA A 404 9.49 26.44 0.68
CA ALA A 404 10.83 27.03 0.78
C ALA A 404 11.18 27.81 -0.50
N ALA A 405 10.89 27.27 -1.68
CA ALA A 405 11.07 27.98 -2.95
C ALA A 405 10.28 29.29 -2.98
N GLN A 406 9.02 29.27 -2.52
CA GLN A 406 8.20 30.48 -2.45
C GLN A 406 8.78 31.54 -1.49
N GLU A 407 9.30 31.11 -0.33
CA GLU A 407 9.97 32.00 0.64
C GLU A 407 11.23 32.62 0.05
N HIS A 408 12.06 31.83 -0.65
CA HIS A 408 13.27 32.32 -1.34
C HIS A 408 12.93 33.33 -2.44
N LEU A 409 11.86 33.12 -3.20
CA LEU A 409 11.42 34.12 -4.19
C LEU A 409 10.99 35.42 -3.54
N GLN A 410 10.28 35.39 -2.41
CA GLN A 410 9.90 36.59 -1.64
C GLN A 410 11.15 37.34 -1.10
N GLN A 411 12.20 36.60 -0.75
CA GLN A 411 13.48 37.15 -0.28
C GLN A 411 14.42 37.53 -1.42
N ARG A 412 14.00 37.36 -2.68
CA ARG A 412 14.82 37.67 -3.88
C ARG A 412 16.08 36.79 -4.01
N THR A 413 16.05 35.57 -3.49
CA THR A 413 17.14 34.60 -3.60
C THR A 413 16.79 33.53 -4.64
N GLY A 414 16.75 33.90 -5.92
CA GLY A 414 16.28 33.08 -7.03
C GLY A 414 17.03 31.76 -7.20
N GLU A 415 18.36 31.77 -7.02
CA GLU A 415 19.22 30.58 -7.10
C GLU A 415 18.80 29.52 -6.04
N LEU A 416 18.52 29.97 -4.81
CA LEU A 416 18.04 29.07 -3.76
C LEU A 416 16.63 28.54 -4.06
N ALA A 417 15.77 29.37 -4.65
CA ALA A 417 14.46 28.91 -5.11
C ALA A 417 14.57 27.84 -6.20
N ALA A 418 15.47 27.99 -7.16
CA ALA A 418 15.74 27.01 -8.21
C ALA A 418 16.26 25.69 -7.62
N GLU A 419 17.14 25.74 -6.61
CA GLU A 419 17.62 24.54 -5.91
C GLU A 419 16.49 23.82 -5.17
N GLU A 420 15.60 24.54 -4.48
CA GLU A 420 14.44 23.95 -3.82
C GLU A 420 13.49 23.26 -4.84
N LEU A 421 13.24 23.89 -6.00
CA LEU A 421 12.46 23.26 -7.07
C LEU A 421 13.16 22.00 -7.63
N ARG A 422 14.50 22.01 -7.71
CA ARG A 422 15.29 20.85 -8.11
C ARG A 422 15.16 19.70 -7.10
N GLN A 423 15.21 19.99 -5.80
CA GLN A 423 15.00 19.01 -4.74
C GLN A 423 13.57 18.42 -4.79
N ALA A 424 12.57 19.30 -4.94
CA ALA A 424 11.17 18.86 -5.12
C ALA A 424 11.03 17.89 -6.30
N GLN A 425 11.68 18.18 -7.42
CA GLN A 425 11.66 17.33 -8.62
C GLN A 425 12.33 15.97 -8.38
N GLN A 426 13.46 15.96 -7.66
CA GLN A 426 14.15 14.71 -7.30
C GLN A 426 13.26 13.81 -6.45
N VAL A 427 12.70 14.34 -5.36
CA VAL A 427 11.80 13.60 -4.46
C VAL A 427 10.58 13.08 -5.21
N LEU A 428 9.97 13.90 -6.07
CA LEU A 428 8.82 13.48 -6.88
C LEU A 428 9.16 12.33 -7.83
N GLY A 429 10.38 12.36 -8.41
CA GLY A 429 10.88 11.30 -9.30
C GLY A 429 11.11 9.96 -8.60
N GLU A 430 11.35 9.95 -7.29
CA GLU A 430 11.50 8.71 -6.50
C GLU A 430 10.20 7.90 -6.43
N ILE A 431 9.03 8.54 -6.53
CA ILE A 431 7.73 7.86 -6.49
C ILE A 431 7.62 6.84 -7.62
N THR A 432 7.99 7.22 -8.83
CA THR A 432 7.91 6.38 -10.03
C THR A 432 9.22 5.65 -10.35
N GLY A 433 10.29 5.90 -9.58
CA GLY A 433 11.59 5.27 -9.76
C GLY A 433 12.47 5.90 -10.85
N ARG A 434 12.19 7.14 -11.28
CA ARG A 434 13.08 7.89 -12.19
C ARG A 434 14.42 8.19 -11.54
N PHE A 435 14.40 8.46 -10.23
CA PHE A 435 15.56 8.67 -9.38
C PHE A 435 15.43 7.73 -8.17
N SER A 436 16.00 6.54 -8.25
CA SER A 436 15.92 5.56 -7.16
C SER A 436 17.30 5.04 -6.81
N SER A 437 17.59 4.93 -5.50
CA SER A 437 18.76 4.22 -5.02
C SER A 437 18.51 2.72 -5.00
N ASP A 438 19.58 1.92 -5.15
CA ASP A 438 19.52 0.46 -5.05
C ASP A 438 18.96 0.01 -3.69
N ASP A 439 19.26 0.75 -2.61
CA ASP A 439 18.73 0.48 -1.26
C ASP A 439 17.20 0.65 -1.20
N LEU A 440 16.65 1.67 -1.86
CA LEU A 440 15.21 1.87 -1.93
C LEU A 440 14.53 0.73 -2.69
N LEU A 441 15.06 0.35 -3.84
CA LEU A 441 14.55 -0.77 -4.64
C LEU A 441 14.61 -2.08 -3.85
N GLY A 442 15.75 -2.37 -3.22
CA GLY A 442 15.94 -3.55 -2.38
C GLY A 442 14.91 -3.63 -1.25
N ARG A 443 14.63 -2.52 -0.56
CA ARG A 443 13.62 -2.45 0.51
C ARG A 443 12.20 -2.68 -0.01
N ILE A 444 11.83 -2.08 -1.13
CA ILE A 444 10.49 -2.23 -1.72
C ILE A 444 10.26 -3.67 -2.15
N PHE A 445 11.16 -4.23 -2.96
CA PHE A 445 10.97 -5.57 -3.53
C PHE A 445 11.12 -6.70 -2.50
N SER A 446 11.90 -6.51 -1.42
CA SER A 446 12.01 -7.50 -0.33
C SER A 446 10.68 -7.78 0.38
N THR A 447 9.71 -6.88 0.29
CA THR A 447 8.36 -7.05 0.88
C THR A 447 7.40 -7.85 0.00
N PHE A 448 7.79 -8.18 -1.24
CA PHE A 448 6.94 -8.90 -2.19
C PHE A 448 7.03 -10.41 -2.00
N CYS A 449 6.03 -11.12 -2.51
CA CYS A 449 6.05 -12.57 -2.51
C CYS A 449 7.12 -13.12 -3.47
N ILE A 450 7.71 -14.29 -3.15
CA ILE A 450 8.58 -15.03 -4.07
C ILE A 450 7.74 -15.51 -5.25
N GLY A 451 8.26 -15.34 -6.46
CA GLY A 451 7.56 -15.75 -7.70
C GLY A 451 6.80 -14.62 -8.41
N LYS A 452 6.92 -13.39 -7.87
CA LYS A 452 6.32 -12.17 -8.44
C LYS A 452 7.32 -11.05 -8.57
#